data_de69bc0ae30446da66efcf0a21f00432
#
_entry.id   de69bc0ae30446da66efcf0a21f00432
#
_cell.length_a   1.000
_cell.length_b   1.000
_cell.length_c   1.000
_cell.angle_alpha   90.00
_cell.angle_beta   90.00
_cell.angle_gamma   90.00
#
_symmetry.space_group_name_H-M   'P 1'
#
loop_
_entity.id
_entity.type
_entity.pdbx_description
1 polymer ?
#
loop_
_entity_poly.entity_id
_entity_poly.type
_entity_poly.pdbx_seq_one_letter_code
_entity_poly.pdbx_strand_id
1 'polypeptide(L)'
;MARKPGSMYRYVRGQPSTRREYMGGVPNPRITQFVLGNKTDDFPVKLSLHAIERCHVRHNALESARITVNRAMEKKCGAQNYRITIRVYPHVVIRENKQATGAGADRVSQGMRASYGKNVGTAAEVSANQKIITIETTEQFIPQAKDALRKAGIKIPSPCKVSIDN
;
A
#
# COMPACT_ATOMS: atom_id res chain seq x y z
N MET A 1 -18.04 9.53 3.06
CA MET A 1 -16.91 10.36 2.58
C MET A 1 -16.52 9.90 1.19
N ALA A 2 -16.48 10.79 0.21
CA ALA A 2 -15.97 10.47 -1.11
C ALA A 2 -14.47 10.10 -1.00
N ARG A 3 -14.09 8.96 -1.56
CA ARG A 3 -12.69 8.54 -1.60
C ARG A 3 -11.95 9.41 -2.62
N LYS A 4 -10.92 10.10 -2.20
CA LYS A 4 -10.06 10.82 -3.13
C LYS A 4 -9.30 9.83 -4.02
N PRO A 5 -9.09 10.15 -5.31
CA PRO A 5 -8.37 9.28 -6.24
C PRO A 5 -6.92 9.05 -5.81
N GLY A 6 -6.36 7.91 -6.19
CA GLY A 6 -4.98 7.53 -5.83
C GLY A 6 -3.93 8.51 -6.37
N SER A 7 -4.21 9.17 -7.49
CA SER A 7 -3.33 10.18 -8.08
C SER A 7 -3.02 11.35 -7.16
N MET A 8 -3.93 11.72 -6.26
CA MET A 8 -3.71 12.80 -5.28
C MET A 8 -2.66 12.46 -4.21
N TYR A 9 -2.39 11.19 -3.99
CA TYR A 9 -1.44 10.72 -2.98
C TYR A 9 -0.14 10.17 -3.59
N ARG A 10 -0.08 10.06 -4.92
CA ARG A 10 1.05 9.50 -5.65
C ARG A 10 2.32 10.32 -5.44
N TYR A 11 2.22 11.64 -5.47
CA TYR A 11 3.39 12.51 -5.36
C TYR A 11 3.89 12.62 -3.92
N VAL A 12 5.18 12.38 -3.75
CA VAL A 12 5.90 12.63 -2.51
C VAL A 12 6.45 14.05 -2.55
N ARG A 13 5.86 14.95 -1.77
CA ARG A 13 6.31 16.34 -1.63
C ARG A 13 6.75 16.60 -0.20
N GLY A 14 7.94 17.18 -0.04
CA GLY A 14 8.48 17.53 1.27
C GLY A 14 8.88 16.33 2.12
N GLN A 15 9.06 16.59 3.41
CA GLN A 15 9.42 15.57 4.39
C GLN A 15 8.18 14.77 4.82
N PRO A 16 8.30 13.44 5.00
CA PRO A 16 7.18 12.62 5.45
C PRO A 16 6.80 12.94 6.89
N SER A 17 5.50 13.01 7.16
CA SER A 17 4.96 13.21 8.51
C SER A 17 5.03 11.89 9.29
N THR A 18 6.10 11.68 10.05
CA THR A 18 6.37 10.41 10.77
C THR A 18 6.36 10.56 12.29
N ARG A 19 6.47 11.76 12.82
CA ARG A 19 6.54 12.04 14.27
C ARG A 19 5.16 11.95 14.91
N ARG A 20 4.75 10.73 15.26
CA ARG A 20 3.42 10.46 15.83
C ARG A 20 3.18 11.08 17.20
N GLU A 21 4.22 11.29 17.98
CA GLU A 21 4.18 11.93 19.30
C GLU A 21 3.59 13.35 19.29
N TYR A 22 3.79 14.07 18.16
CA TYR A 22 3.24 15.42 17.96
C TYR A 22 1.91 15.43 17.18
N MET A 23 1.38 14.26 16.84
CA MET A 23 0.15 14.11 16.06
C MET A 23 -0.92 13.43 16.91
N GLY A 24 -1.89 14.19 17.39
CA GLY A 24 -3.02 13.62 18.10
C GLY A 24 -3.87 12.71 17.18
N GLY A 25 -4.24 11.51 17.67
CA GLY A 25 -5.26 10.67 17.05
C GLY A 25 -4.92 10.15 15.64
N VAL A 26 -3.79 9.47 15.47
CA VAL A 26 -3.44 8.81 14.20
C VAL A 26 -4.26 7.52 14.05
N PRO A 27 -5.10 7.38 13.00
CA PRO A 27 -5.88 6.15 12.80
C PRO A 27 -4.97 4.95 12.50
N ASN A 28 -5.35 3.80 13.05
CA ASN A 28 -4.62 2.56 12.80
C ASN A 28 -4.63 2.16 11.31
N PRO A 29 -3.54 1.58 10.80
CA PRO A 29 -3.51 1.06 9.44
C PRO A 29 -4.51 -0.10 9.29
N ARG A 30 -5.17 -0.20 8.14
CA ARG A 30 -6.08 -1.33 7.85
C ARG A 30 -5.34 -2.61 7.53
N ILE A 31 -4.10 -2.51 7.06
CA ILE A 31 -3.28 -3.69 6.82
C ILE A 31 -2.73 -4.18 8.15
N THR A 32 -3.00 -5.44 8.47
CA THR A 32 -2.56 -6.09 9.71
C THR A 32 -1.69 -7.32 9.47
N GLN A 33 -1.87 -7.97 8.32
CA GLN A 33 -1.12 -9.17 7.97
C GLN A 33 -0.10 -8.85 6.86
N PHE A 34 1.17 -9.10 7.16
CA PHE A 34 2.29 -8.84 6.23
C PHE A 34 2.84 -10.13 5.62
N VAL A 35 2.62 -11.27 6.25
CA VAL A 35 3.02 -12.59 5.76
C VAL A 35 1.81 -13.50 5.74
N LEU A 36 1.53 -14.13 4.59
CA LEU A 36 0.41 -15.05 4.36
C LEU A 36 0.89 -16.31 3.65
N GLY A 37 0.09 -17.38 3.75
CA GLY A 37 0.41 -18.68 3.16
C GLY A 37 1.29 -19.51 4.09
N ASN A 38 2.04 -20.42 3.51
CA ASN A 38 2.93 -21.32 4.22
C ASN A 38 4.18 -20.56 4.70
N LYS A 39 4.41 -20.58 6.01
CA LYS A 39 5.53 -19.86 6.65
C LYS A 39 6.72 -20.74 6.95
N THR A 40 6.52 -22.05 6.92
CA THR A 40 7.54 -23.05 7.33
C THR A 40 8.41 -23.49 6.17
N ASP A 41 7.83 -23.68 4.99
CA ASP A 41 8.55 -24.22 3.84
C ASP A 41 9.32 -23.13 3.11
N ASP A 42 10.47 -23.51 2.58
CA ASP A 42 11.26 -22.67 1.69
C ASP A 42 10.90 -22.95 0.23
N PHE A 43 10.66 -21.89 -0.51
CA PHE A 43 10.28 -21.95 -1.91
C PHE A 43 11.43 -21.53 -2.82
N PRO A 44 11.69 -22.29 -3.91
CA PRO A 44 12.83 -22.04 -4.78
C PRO A 44 12.69 -20.76 -5.61
N VAL A 45 11.47 -20.37 -5.95
CA VAL A 45 11.22 -19.22 -6.84
C VAL A 45 10.63 -18.07 -6.07
N LYS A 46 11.21 -16.88 -6.24
CA LYS A 46 10.73 -15.60 -5.67
C LYS A 46 10.37 -14.64 -6.78
N LEU A 47 9.16 -14.10 -6.73
CA LEU A 47 8.68 -13.07 -7.65
C LEU A 47 8.34 -11.81 -6.85
N SER A 48 8.80 -10.67 -7.33
CA SER A 48 8.57 -9.39 -6.64
C SER A 48 7.88 -8.37 -7.52
N LEU A 49 6.98 -7.59 -6.90
CA LEU A 49 6.35 -6.42 -7.49
C LEU A 49 7.11 -5.18 -7.06
N HIS A 50 7.64 -4.42 -8.02
CA HIS A 50 8.40 -3.21 -7.79
C HIS A 50 7.62 -1.98 -8.23
N ALA A 51 7.75 -0.88 -7.48
CA ALA A 51 7.31 0.43 -7.94
C ALA A 51 8.30 0.98 -8.97
N ILE A 52 7.81 1.53 -10.07
CA ILE A 52 8.67 2.21 -11.06
C ILE A 52 9.05 3.61 -10.58
N GLU A 53 8.11 4.30 -9.91
CA GLU A 53 8.27 5.67 -9.46
C GLU A 53 8.17 5.76 -7.93
N ARG A 54 8.85 6.76 -7.35
CA ARG A 54 8.67 7.10 -5.93
C ARG A 54 7.23 7.56 -5.68
N CYS A 55 6.55 6.93 -4.74
CA CYS A 55 5.16 7.25 -4.46
C CYS A 55 4.75 6.91 -3.01
N HIS A 56 3.63 7.49 -2.58
CA HIS A 56 2.94 7.06 -1.38
C HIS A 56 1.87 6.01 -1.72
N VAL A 57 1.94 4.85 -1.07
CA VAL A 57 0.94 3.79 -1.18
C VAL A 57 0.11 3.74 0.11
N ARG A 58 -1.18 4.07 0.02
CA ARG A 58 -2.08 4.09 1.18
C ARG A 58 -2.27 2.70 1.77
N HIS A 59 -2.47 2.64 3.10
CA HIS A 59 -2.77 1.38 3.80
C HIS A 59 -3.96 0.62 3.20
N ASN A 60 -4.97 1.33 2.68
CA ASN A 60 -6.11 0.72 2.00
C ASN A 60 -5.73 0.05 0.68
N ALA A 61 -4.80 0.65 -0.07
CA ALA A 61 -4.31 0.11 -1.34
C ALA A 61 -3.47 -1.15 -1.09
N LEU A 62 -2.61 -1.14 -0.07
CA LEU A 62 -1.83 -2.31 0.35
C LEU A 62 -2.74 -3.46 0.78
N GLU A 63 -3.77 -3.19 1.59
CA GLU A 63 -4.72 -4.21 2.01
C GLU A 63 -5.52 -4.78 0.83
N SER A 64 -5.97 -3.92 -0.09
CA SER A 64 -6.66 -4.35 -1.32
C SER A 64 -5.76 -5.21 -2.22
N ALA A 65 -4.49 -4.85 -2.35
CA ALA A 65 -3.50 -5.63 -3.09
C ALA A 65 -3.26 -6.98 -2.42
N ARG A 66 -3.07 -7.01 -1.09
CA ARG A 66 -2.90 -8.23 -0.31
C ARG A 66 -4.04 -9.22 -0.53
N ILE A 67 -5.29 -8.76 -0.36
CA ILE A 67 -6.47 -9.60 -0.55
C ILE A 67 -6.55 -10.12 -1.99
N THR A 68 -6.24 -9.27 -2.97
CA THR A 68 -6.29 -9.65 -4.39
C THR A 68 -5.27 -10.73 -4.71
N VAL A 69 -4.03 -10.59 -4.22
CA VAL A 69 -2.97 -11.59 -4.41
C VAL A 69 -3.35 -12.91 -3.73
N ASN A 70 -3.75 -12.84 -2.45
CA ASN A 70 -4.08 -14.04 -1.68
C ASN A 70 -5.21 -14.85 -2.36
N ARG A 71 -6.31 -14.21 -2.73
CA ARG A 71 -7.42 -14.88 -3.44
C ARG A 71 -7.00 -15.49 -4.76
N ALA A 72 -6.12 -14.81 -5.52
CA ALA A 72 -5.65 -15.32 -6.80
C ALA A 72 -4.77 -16.57 -6.64
N MET A 73 -3.88 -16.56 -5.65
CA MET A 73 -2.99 -17.67 -5.34
C MET A 73 -3.73 -18.85 -4.71
N GLU A 74 -4.56 -18.58 -3.70
CA GLU A 74 -5.35 -19.60 -2.99
C GLU A 74 -6.23 -20.41 -3.94
N LYS A 75 -6.92 -19.74 -4.86
CA LYS A 75 -7.80 -20.40 -5.85
C LYS A 75 -7.05 -21.29 -6.83
N LYS A 76 -5.80 -20.94 -7.19
CA LYS A 76 -5.06 -21.63 -8.27
C LYS A 76 -3.98 -22.57 -7.77
N CYS A 77 -3.40 -22.29 -6.62
CA CYS A 77 -2.23 -23.00 -6.10
C CYS A 77 -2.51 -23.75 -4.80
N GLY A 78 -3.60 -23.38 -4.07
CA GLY A 78 -3.85 -23.88 -2.71
C GLY A 78 -2.96 -23.19 -1.68
N ALA A 79 -3.43 -23.12 -0.42
CA ALA A 79 -2.80 -22.31 0.64
C ALA A 79 -1.37 -22.74 1.04
N GLN A 80 -1.00 -24.00 0.80
CA GLN A 80 0.28 -24.56 1.24
C GLN A 80 1.45 -24.31 0.26
N ASN A 81 1.16 -23.94 -1.00
CA ASN A 81 2.17 -23.92 -2.06
C ASN A 81 2.72 -22.50 -2.37
N TYR A 82 2.48 -21.55 -1.49
CA TYR A 82 3.01 -20.21 -1.65
C TYR A 82 3.19 -19.50 -0.31
N ARG A 83 4.06 -18.50 -0.32
CA ARG A 83 4.23 -17.50 0.73
C ARG A 83 4.17 -16.11 0.12
N ILE A 84 3.33 -15.22 0.66
CA ILE A 84 3.23 -13.82 0.25
C ILE A 84 3.82 -12.98 1.37
N THR A 85 4.73 -12.08 1.03
CA THR A 85 5.32 -11.13 1.97
C THR A 85 5.14 -9.71 1.46
N ILE A 86 4.54 -8.85 2.30
CA ILE A 86 4.45 -7.41 2.04
C ILE A 86 5.67 -6.74 2.64
N ARG A 87 6.48 -6.09 1.78
CA ARG A 87 7.79 -5.54 2.13
C ARG A 87 7.76 -4.11 2.63
N VAL A 88 6.61 -3.44 2.57
CA VAL A 88 6.46 -2.03 2.93
C VAL A 88 5.44 -1.84 4.05
N TYR A 89 5.73 -0.91 4.96
CA TYR A 89 4.86 -0.58 6.10
C TYR A 89 4.30 0.83 5.96
N PRO A 90 3.00 1.07 6.20
CA PRO A 90 2.39 2.39 6.13
C PRO A 90 2.73 3.25 7.35
N HIS A 91 3.88 3.91 7.32
CA HIS A 91 4.44 4.69 8.43
C HIS A 91 4.17 6.19 8.35
N VAL A 92 3.92 6.72 7.14
CA VAL A 92 3.67 8.15 6.91
C VAL A 92 2.23 8.49 7.23
N VAL A 93 2.00 9.54 8.01
CA VAL A 93 0.65 10.01 8.34
C VAL A 93 0.14 10.95 7.25
N ILE A 94 -1.04 10.64 6.72
CA ILE A 94 -1.73 11.47 5.74
C ILE A 94 -2.71 12.37 6.47
N ARG A 95 -2.65 13.67 6.14
CA ARG A 95 -3.51 14.70 6.71
C ARG A 95 -4.37 15.33 5.61
N GLU A 96 -5.59 15.69 5.94
CA GLU A 96 -6.50 16.39 5.04
C GLU A 96 -7.12 17.60 5.74
N ASN A 97 -7.05 18.75 5.09
CA ASN A 97 -7.86 19.89 5.47
C ASN A 97 -9.20 19.78 4.74
N LYS A 98 -10.26 19.48 5.48
CA LYS A 98 -11.61 19.43 4.92
C LYS A 98 -12.17 20.85 4.88
N GLN A 99 -12.50 21.28 3.68
CA GLN A 99 -13.30 22.48 3.52
C GLN A 99 -14.76 22.14 3.88
N ALA A 100 -15.40 23.01 4.65
CA ALA A 100 -16.83 22.92 4.89
C ALA A 100 -17.56 23.21 3.56
N THR A 101 -18.56 22.40 3.26
CA THR A 101 -19.46 22.61 2.12
C THR A 101 -20.82 23.04 2.67
N GLY A 102 -21.31 24.19 2.25
CA GLY A 102 -22.60 24.73 2.68
C GLY A 102 -22.58 26.24 2.92
N ALA A 103 -23.73 26.81 3.30
CA ALA A 103 -23.83 28.20 3.66
C ALA A 103 -22.97 28.54 4.88
N GLY A 104 -22.07 29.52 4.79
CA GLY A 104 -21.12 29.89 5.84
C GLY A 104 -19.81 29.10 5.86
N ALA A 105 -19.49 28.33 4.81
CA ALA A 105 -18.29 27.55 4.68
C ALA A 105 -16.99 28.36 4.72
N ASP A 106 -17.01 29.59 4.35
CA ASP A 106 -15.92 30.56 4.33
C ASP A 106 -15.37 30.92 5.73
N ARG A 107 -16.17 30.75 6.80
CA ARG A 107 -15.77 31.04 8.18
C ARG A 107 -15.20 29.85 8.97
N VAL A 108 -15.21 28.65 8.41
CA VAL A 108 -14.86 27.40 9.13
C VAL A 108 -13.40 27.00 8.97
N SER A 109 -12.69 27.54 7.98
CA SER A 109 -11.27 27.26 7.74
C SER A 109 -10.40 28.31 8.41
N GLN A 110 -9.54 27.89 9.36
CA GLN A 110 -8.54 28.78 9.99
C GLN A 110 -7.28 29.01 9.12
N GLY A 111 -7.32 28.60 7.86
CA GLY A 111 -6.18 28.71 6.95
C GLY A 111 -4.94 27.95 7.46
N MET A 112 -3.77 28.58 7.34
CA MET A 112 -2.46 28.01 7.68
C MET A 112 -1.98 28.32 9.11
N ARG A 113 -2.81 28.88 9.98
CA ARG A 113 -2.43 29.28 11.35
C ARG A 113 -2.18 28.09 12.29
N ALA A 114 -2.77 26.93 12.01
CA ALA A 114 -2.52 25.69 12.75
C ALA A 114 -1.92 24.64 11.83
N SER A 115 -1.38 23.58 12.41
CA SER A 115 -0.85 22.48 11.61
C SER A 115 -1.92 21.99 10.63
N TYR A 116 -1.55 21.96 9.36
CA TYR A 116 -2.45 21.77 8.22
C TYR A 116 -3.16 20.40 8.26
N GLY A 117 -4.47 20.40 8.46
CA GLY A 117 -5.36 19.26 8.33
C GLY A 117 -5.44 18.30 9.52
N LYS A 118 -6.47 17.45 9.49
CA LYS A 118 -6.69 16.35 10.44
C LYS A 118 -6.12 15.05 9.89
N ASN A 119 -5.63 14.18 10.77
CA ASN A 119 -5.11 12.86 10.39
C ASN A 119 -6.23 11.98 9.83
N VAL A 120 -6.07 11.46 8.62
CA VAL A 120 -7.10 10.64 7.94
C VAL A 120 -6.66 9.21 7.66
N GLY A 121 -5.39 8.92 7.75
CA GLY A 121 -4.85 7.59 7.52
C GLY A 121 -3.34 7.58 7.43
N THR A 122 -2.82 6.43 7.03
CA THR A 122 -1.39 6.21 6.86
C THR A 122 -1.06 5.72 5.45
N ALA A 123 0.17 5.93 5.01
CA ALA A 123 0.70 5.43 3.76
C ALA A 123 2.15 4.95 3.93
N ALA A 124 2.55 4.04 3.07
CA ALA A 124 3.94 3.68 2.90
C ALA A 124 4.58 4.61 1.87
N GLU A 125 5.72 5.20 2.20
CA GLU A 125 6.58 5.84 1.22
C GLU A 125 7.42 4.77 0.55
N VAL A 126 7.33 4.68 -0.77
CA VAL A 126 8.00 3.68 -1.59
C VAL A 126 8.94 4.41 -2.55
N SER A 127 10.20 4.01 -2.56
CA SER A 127 11.20 4.52 -3.51
C SER A 127 11.05 3.86 -4.88
N ALA A 128 11.64 4.47 -5.89
CA ALA A 128 11.72 3.85 -7.20
C ALA A 128 12.48 2.50 -7.12
N ASN A 129 12.00 1.50 -7.85
CA ASN A 129 12.51 0.12 -7.86
C ASN A 129 12.43 -0.64 -6.52
N GLN A 130 11.76 -0.10 -5.52
CA GLN A 130 11.56 -0.78 -4.23
C GLN A 130 10.54 -1.91 -4.37
N LYS A 131 10.83 -3.07 -3.75
CA LYS A 131 9.93 -4.21 -3.64
C LYS A 131 8.76 -3.86 -2.73
N ILE A 132 7.53 -4.08 -3.21
CA ILE A 132 6.29 -3.84 -2.45
C ILE A 132 5.72 -5.15 -1.93
N ILE A 133 5.57 -6.15 -2.81
CA ILE A 133 5.04 -7.47 -2.50
C ILE A 133 5.97 -8.51 -3.10
N THR A 134 6.32 -9.54 -2.34
CA THR A 134 7.05 -10.71 -2.82
C THR A 134 6.17 -11.94 -2.68
N ILE A 135 6.12 -12.78 -3.70
CA ILE A 135 5.51 -14.11 -3.69
C ILE A 135 6.63 -15.13 -3.84
N GLU A 136 6.67 -16.07 -2.94
CA GLU A 136 7.56 -17.22 -2.99
C GLU A 136 6.72 -18.45 -3.31
N THR A 137 7.15 -19.27 -4.29
CA THR A 137 6.37 -20.41 -4.77
C THR A 137 7.26 -21.41 -5.52
N THR A 138 6.67 -22.51 -5.96
CA THR A 138 7.33 -23.51 -6.82
C THR A 138 7.29 -23.08 -8.29
N GLU A 139 8.17 -23.65 -9.12
CA GLU A 139 8.27 -23.32 -10.55
C GLU A 139 6.95 -23.49 -11.32
N GLN A 140 6.14 -24.48 -10.96
CA GLN A 140 4.87 -24.79 -11.59
C GLN A 140 3.86 -23.62 -11.52
N PHE A 141 3.96 -22.76 -10.49
CA PHE A 141 3.01 -21.67 -10.25
C PHE A 141 3.52 -20.28 -10.65
N ILE A 142 4.64 -20.18 -11.37
CA ILE A 142 5.18 -18.91 -11.88
C ILE A 142 4.14 -18.10 -12.68
N PRO A 143 3.40 -18.69 -13.66
CA PRO A 143 2.42 -17.93 -14.44
C PRO A 143 1.28 -17.37 -13.57
N GLN A 144 0.83 -18.15 -12.58
CA GLN A 144 -0.23 -17.74 -11.65
C GLN A 144 0.25 -16.62 -10.74
N ALA A 145 1.47 -16.70 -10.23
CA ALA A 145 2.07 -15.67 -9.40
C ALA A 145 2.27 -14.34 -10.18
N LYS A 146 2.73 -14.40 -11.44
CA LYS A 146 2.81 -13.22 -12.32
C LYS A 146 1.44 -12.55 -12.52
N ASP A 147 0.38 -13.32 -12.78
CA ASP A 147 -0.98 -12.80 -12.94
C ASP A 147 -1.49 -12.18 -11.62
N ALA A 148 -1.21 -12.82 -10.48
CA ALA A 148 -1.58 -12.30 -9.16
C ALA A 148 -0.89 -10.95 -8.87
N LEU A 149 0.43 -10.84 -9.12
CA LEU A 149 1.18 -9.60 -8.95
C LEU A 149 0.73 -8.50 -9.91
N ARG A 150 0.41 -8.85 -11.17
CA ARG A 150 -0.17 -7.90 -12.13
C ARG A 150 -1.49 -7.31 -11.61
N LYS A 151 -2.37 -8.15 -11.06
CA LYS A 151 -3.64 -7.71 -10.45
C LYS A 151 -3.42 -6.85 -9.22
N ALA A 152 -2.40 -7.13 -8.42
CA ALA A 152 -2.00 -6.30 -7.29
C ALA A 152 -1.51 -4.92 -7.74
N GLY A 153 -0.72 -4.86 -8.81
CA GLY A 153 -0.23 -3.61 -9.39
C GLY A 153 -1.33 -2.61 -9.75
N ILE A 154 -2.49 -3.11 -10.20
CA ILE A 154 -3.67 -2.25 -10.48
C ILE A 154 -4.21 -1.54 -9.22
N LYS A 155 -3.95 -2.08 -8.02
CA LYS A 155 -4.38 -1.48 -6.75
C LYS A 155 -3.42 -0.43 -6.22
N ILE A 156 -2.24 -0.33 -6.80
CA ILE A 156 -1.17 0.58 -6.41
C ILE A 156 -1.22 1.83 -7.28
N PRO A 157 -0.99 3.05 -6.73
CA PRO A 157 -1.17 4.30 -7.47
C PRO A 157 -0.05 4.59 -8.48
N SER A 158 1.04 3.85 -8.46
CA SER A 158 2.19 3.98 -9.35
C SER A 158 2.25 2.81 -10.34
N PRO A 159 2.81 3.02 -11.55
CA PRO A 159 3.16 1.90 -12.42
C PRO A 159 4.10 0.93 -11.69
N CYS A 160 3.88 -0.37 -11.91
CA CYS A 160 4.63 -1.42 -11.24
C CYS A 160 5.21 -2.40 -12.26
N LYS A 161 6.37 -2.96 -11.92
CA LYS A 161 7.05 -3.99 -12.69
C LYS A 161 7.13 -5.27 -11.86
N VAL A 162 6.89 -6.41 -12.50
CA VAL A 162 7.10 -7.74 -11.90
C VAL A 162 8.46 -8.26 -12.33
N SER A 163 9.27 -8.72 -11.38
CA SER A 163 10.54 -9.40 -11.61
C SER A 163 10.56 -10.78 -10.96
N ILE A 164 11.35 -11.66 -11.50
CA ILE A 164 11.76 -12.89 -10.83
C ILE A 164 13.08 -12.56 -10.14
N ASP A 165 13.14 -12.81 -8.85
CA ASP A 165 14.35 -12.63 -8.06
C ASP A 165 15.14 -13.95 -8.14
N ASN A 166 16.37 -13.88 -8.58
CA ASN A 166 17.32 -14.99 -8.56
C ASN A 166 18.00 -15.07 -7.19
#